data_2e95dd1fc17ff04924cc11ca59420e16
#
_entry.id   2e95dd1fc17ff04924cc11ca59420e16
#
_cell.length_a   1.000
_cell.length_b   1.000
_cell.length_c   1.000
_cell.angle_alpha   90.00
_cell.angle_beta   90.00
_cell.angle_gamma   90.00
#
_symmetry.space_group_name_H-M   'P 1'
#
loop_
_entity.id
_entity.type
_entity.pdbx_description
1 polymer ?
#
loop_
_entity_poly.entity_id
_entity_poly.type
_entity_poly.pdbx_seq_one_letter_code
_entity_poly.pdbx_strand_id
1 'polypeptide(L)'
;MPRVLAPTVLISAHCDLPCGVYDPAQARLEAESVKACMTKVADNDDPDFKARALAIKEERSDLVKHHLWVLWTDYFKPPHFAKYPNLNELFNEATKLAGAGGTKASWDPKVADKLLGKIDEIAEIFWETKKAA
;
A
#
# COMPACT_ATOMS: atom_id res chain seq x y z
N MET A 1 27.39 9.97 20.84
CA MET A 1 27.12 10.72 20.23
C MET A 1 25.89 10.83 19.74
N PRO A 2 25.42 11.47 19.70
CA PRO A 2 24.15 11.66 19.52
C PRO A 2 23.75 11.67 18.18
N ARG A 3 23.30 11.24 17.94
CA ARG A 3 22.90 11.12 16.86
C ARG A 3 21.99 11.94 16.59
N VAL A 4 21.86 12.34 16.93
CA VAL A 4 21.16 13.33 16.92
C VAL A 4 20.60 13.59 15.73
N LEU A 5 21.09 13.41 14.93
CA LEU A 5 20.62 13.74 13.83
C LEU A 5 19.65 12.95 13.38
N ALA A 6 19.68 12.01 13.62
CA ALA A 6 18.83 11.19 13.16
C ALA A 6 17.54 11.64 13.01
N PRO A 7 17.09 11.96 13.50
CA PRO A 7 15.85 12.16 13.55
C PRO A 7 15.15 12.62 12.62
N THR A 8 15.16 12.76 12.60
CA THR A 8 14.59 13.53 11.96
C THR A 8 14.07 13.08 10.85
N VAL A 9 14.53 12.63 10.45
CA VAL A 9 14.17 12.31 9.36
C VAL A 9 13.02 11.83 9.17
N LEU A 10 12.79 11.36 9.64
CA LEU A 10 11.81 10.83 9.61
C LEU A 10 10.77 11.40 9.08
N ILE A 11 10.71 11.89 8.75
CA ILE A 11 9.80 12.58 8.30
C ILE A 11 9.29 12.05 7.20
N SER A 12 8.90 11.25 7.00
CA SER A 12 8.54 10.69 5.94
C SER A 12 7.18 11.00 5.63
N ALA A 13 6.59 10.31 4.80
CA ALA A 13 5.28 10.53 4.34
C ALA A 13 4.31 10.59 5.47
N HIS A 14 4.53 9.87 6.50
CA HIS A 14 3.72 9.94 7.68
C HIS A 14 4.57 10.21 8.88
N CYS A 15 4.03 10.98 9.78
CA CYS A 15 4.69 11.31 11.02
C CYS A 15 4.11 10.43 12.14
N ASP A 16 4.80 10.35 13.22
CA ASP A 16 4.33 9.62 14.39
C ASP A 16 3.34 10.43 15.21
N LEU A 17 3.05 11.65 14.81
CA LEU A 17 2.08 12.45 15.52
C LEU A 17 0.67 12.04 15.09
N PRO A 18 -0.28 12.03 16.00
CA PRO A 18 -1.66 11.72 15.66
C PRO A 18 -2.31 12.89 14.94
N CYS A 19 -1.85 13.15 13.74
CA CYS A 19 -2.28 14.33 12.99
C CYS A 19 -3.68 14.20 12.38
N GLY A 20 -4.19 12.98 12.28
CA GLY A 20 -5.50 12.76 11.66
C GLY A 20 -5.52 12.86 10.15
N VAL A 21 -4.37 13.02 9.52
CA VAL A 21 -4.28 13.17 8.07
C VAL A 21 -3.94 11.84 7.45
N TYR A 22 -4.95 11.11 7.02
CA TYR A 22 -4.80 9.80 6.40
C TYR A 22 -5.71 9.70 5.18
N ASP A 23 -5.28 8.95 4.17
CA ASP A 23 -6.08 8.73 2.97
C ASP A 23 -5.67 7.41 2.32
N PRO A 24 -6.61 6.48 2.08
CA PRO A 24 -6.29 5.23 1.39
C PRO A 24 -5.78 5.44 -0.04
N ALA A 25 -5.94 6.63 -0.60
CA ALA A 25 -5.47 6.93 -1.94
C ALA A 25 -3.97 6.75 -2.11
N GLN A 26 -3.18 6.90 -1.04
CA GLN A 26 -1.74 6.69 -1.12
C GLN A 26 -1.41 5.25 -1.51
N ALA A 27 -2.03 4.28 -0.85
CA ALA A 27 -1.82 2.87 -1.18
C ALA A 27 -2.34 2.57 -2.59
N ARG A 28 -3.48 3.15 -2.95
CA ARG A 28 -4.09 2.92 -4.25
C ARG A 28 -3.23 3.42 -5.39
N LEU A 29 -2.67 4.61 -5.27
CA LEU A 29 -1.79 5.18 -6.30
C LEU A 29 -0.56 4.29 -6.54
N GLU A 30 0.04 3.78 -5.47
CA GLU A 30 1.19 2.90 -5.61
C GLU A 30 0.81 1.58 -6.28
N ALA A 31 -0.34 1.03 -5.93
CA ALA A 31 -0.83 -0.21 -6.56
C ALA A 31 -1.14 -0.01 -8.05
N GLU A 32 -1.68 1.15 -8.42
CA GLU A 32 -1.90 1.48 -9.83
C GLU A 32 -0.59 1.60 -10.58
N SER A 33 0.44 2.15 -9.97
CA SER A 33 1.78 2.24 -10.54
C SER A 33 2.36 0.84 -10.78
N VAL A 34 2.15 -0.08 -9.83
CA VAL A 34 2.56 -1.48 -10.00
C VAL A 34 1.88 -2.09 -11.22
N LYS A 35 0.57 -1.92 -11.34
CA LYS A 35 -0.18 -2.43 -12.49
C LYS A 35 0.33 -1.85 -13.80
N ALA A 36 0.61 -0.54 -13.81
CA ALA A 36 1.12 0.13 -14.99
C ALA A 36 2.46 -0.47 -15.45
N CYS A 37 3.35 -0.78 -14.51
CA CYS A 37 4.62 -1.45 -14.83
C CYS A 37 4.38 -2.80 -15.49
N MET A 38 3.47 -3.59 -14.94
CA MET A 38 3.14 -4.90 -15.49
C MET A 38 2.61 -4.80 -16.91
N THR A 39 1.71 -3.85 -17.15
CA THR A 39 1.10 -3.66 -18.46
C THR A 39 2.10 -3.18 -19.51
N LYS A 40 2.96 -2.24 -19.12
CA LYS A 40 3.94 -1.66 -20.05
C LYS A 40 5.02 -2.64 -20.45
N VAL A 41 5.42 -3.52 -19.54
CA VAL A 41 6.45 -4.53 -19.83
C VAL A 41 5.95 -5.54 -20.85
N ALA A 42 4.66 -5.84 -20.85
CA ALA A 42 4.09 -6.81 -21.78
C ALA A 42 4.28 -6.39 -23.24
N ASP A 43 4.39 -5.10 -23.51
CA ASP A 43 4.50 -4.56 -24.85
C ASP A 43 5.90 -4.02 -25.19
N ASN A 44 6.90 -4.32 -24.36
CA ASN A 44 8.23 -3.76 -24.56
C ASN A 44 9.31 -4.82 -24.35
N ASP A 45 10.09 -5.07 -25.39
CA ASP A 45 11.15 -6.10 -25.36
C ASP A 45 12.52 -5.55 -24.99
N ASP A 46 12.64 -4.25 -24.74
CA ASP A 46 13.91 -3.65 -24.35
C ASP A 46 14.34 -4.15 -22.96
N PRO A 47 15.51 -4.82 -22.87
CA PRO A 47 15.98 -5.36 -21.59
C PRO A 47 16.19 -4.29 -20.52
N ASP A 48 16.65 -3.11 -20.92
CA ASP A 48 16.87 -2.03 -19.96
C ASP A 48 15.55 -1.50 -19.39
N PHE A 49 14.54 -1.39 -20.25
CA PHE A 49 13.21 -0.99 -19.80
C PHE A 49 12.64 -2.03 -18.83
N LYS A 50 12.78 -3.31 -19.16
CA LYS A 50 12.29 -4.39 -18.29
C LYS A 50 12.97 -4.39 -16.93
N ALA A 51 14.28 -4.15 -16.91
CA ALA A 51 15.04 -4.11 -15.66
C ALA A 51 14.59 -2.94 -14.79
N ARG A 52 14.38 -1.77 -15.39
CA ARG A 52 13.88 -0.60 -14.69
C ARG A 52 12.46 -0.82 -14.17
N ALA A 53 11.60 -1.38 -14.99
CA ALA A 53 10.23 -1.67 -14.61
C ALA A 53 10.16 -2.67 -13.44
N LEU A 54 11.06 -3.66 -13.45
CA LEU A 54 11.14 -4.59 -12.32
C LEU A 54 11.49 -3.88 -11.02
N ALA A 55 12.51 -3.03 -11.04
CA ALA A 55 12.93 -2.29 -9.86
C ALA A 55 11.79 -1.40 -9.33
N ILE A 56 11.11 -0.71 -10.25
CA ILE A 56 10.00 0.18 -9.87
C ILE A 56 8.82 -0.62 -9.35
N LYS A 57 8.49 -1.73 -9.98
CA LYS A 57 7.40 -2.59 -9.51
C LYS A 57 7.64 -3.07 -8.08
N GLU A 58 8.86 -3.51 -7.78
CA GLU A 58 9.21 -3.95 -6.42
C GLU A 58 9.13 -2.80 -5.42
N GLU A 59 9.67 -1.65 -5.78
CA GLU A 59 9.64 -0.48 -4.91
C GLU A 59 8.22 -0.01 -4.63
N ARG A 60 7.38 0.08 -5.66
CA ARG A 60 5.99 0.51 -5.47
C ARG A 60 5.18 -0.50 -4.68
N SER A 61 5.46 -1.80 -4.86
CA SER A 61 4.82 -2.83 -4.03
C SER A 61 5.17 -2.66 -2.55
N ASP A 62 6.42 -2.33 -2.24
CA ASP A 62 6.81 -2.03 -0.86
C ASP A 62 6.08 -0.80 -0.31
N LEU A 63 5.89 0.22 -1.15
CA LEU A 63 5.17 1.41 -0.73
C LEU A 63 3.68 1.13 -0.50
N VAL A 64 3.07 0.25 -1.29
CA VAL A 64 1.72 -0.20 -1.00
C VAL A 64 1.64 -0.78 0.41
N LYS A 65 2.57 -1.67 0.74
CA LYS A 65 2.61 -2.29 2.07
C LYS A 65 2.76 -1.23 3.16
N HIS A 66 3.67 -0.29 2.96
CA HIS A 66 3.92 0.78 3.93
C HIS A 66 2.65 1.59 4.20
N HIS A 67 1.96 2.02 3.16
CA HIS A 67 0.75 2.82 3.32
C HIS A 67 -0.40 2.02 3.93
N LEU A 68 -0.48 0.71 3.65
CA LEU A 68 -1.46 -0.16 4.28
C LEU A 68 -1.15 -0.30 5.78
N TRP A 69 0.12 -0.50 6.14
CA TRP A 69 0.50 -0.62 7.55
C TRP A 69 0.17 0.64 8.34
N VAL A 70 0.40 1.81 7.74
CA VAL A 70 0.07 3.08 8.39
C VAL A 70 -1.42 3.17 8.71
N LEU A 71 -2.27 2.80 7.77
CA LEU A 71 -3.71 2.78 8.01
C LEU A 71 -4.08 1.78 9.10
N TRP A 72 -3.49 0.59 9.03
CA TRP A 72 -3.80 -0.49 9.94
C TRP A 72 -3.38 -0.19 11.38
N THR A 73 -2.19 0.36 11.57
CA THR A 73 -1.64 0.58 12.91
C THR A 73 -1.94 1.95 13.48
N ASP A 74 -1.99 2.98 12.63
CA ASP A 74 -2.08 4.36 13.10
C ASP A 74 -3.48 4.94 12.98
N TYR A 75 -4.21 4.61 11.93
CA TYR A 75 -5.56 5.16 11.75
C TYR A 75 -6.63 4.30 12.44
N PHE A 76 -6.71 3.02 12.12
CA PHE A 76 -7.78 2.18 12.65
C PHE A 76 -7.53 1.84 14.11
N LYS A 77 -8.61 1.91 14.90
CA LYS A 77 -8.58 1.72 16.35
C LYS A 77 -9.46 0.55 16.74
N PRO A 78 -9.33 0.05 17.99
CA PRO A 78 -10.12 -1.11 18.42
C PRO A 78 -11.62 -1.05 18.14
N PRO A 79 -12.30 0.10 18.29
CA PRO A 79 -13.73 0.14 17.94
C PRO A 79 -14.01 -0.15 16.47
N HIS A 80 -13.10 0.23 15.58
CA HIS A 80 -13.24 -0.05 14.15
C HIS A 80 -13.13 -1.55 13.88
N PHE A 81 -12.17 -2.21 14.52
CA PHE A 81 -12.00 -3.66 14.36
C PHE A 81 -13.16 -4.44 14.94
N ALA A 82 -13.80 -3.91 16.00
CA ALA A 82 -14.98 -4.54 16.56
C ALA A 82 -16.17 -4.40 15.62
N LYS A 83 -16.34 -3.24 14.99
CA LYS A 83 -17.46 -2.99 14.08
C LYS A 83 -17.28 -3.68 12.73
N TYR A 84 -16.05 -3.81 12.26
CA TYR A 84 -15.73 -4.45 10.98
C TYR A 84 -14.84 -5.66 11.24
N PRO A 85 -15.42 -6.80 11.61
CA PRO A 85 -14.62 -7.96 12.03
C PRO A 85 -13.70 -8.54 10.95
N ASN A 86 -13.95 -8.23 9.67
CA ASN A 86 -13.11 -8.68 8.57
C ASN A 86 -11.95 -7.73 8.27
N LEU A 87 -11.81 -6.62 8.98
CA LEU A 87 -10.83 -5.59 8.65
C LEU A 87 -9.39 -6.10 8.76
N ASN A 88 -9.06 -6.83 9.80
CA ASN A 88 -7.73 -7.41 9.95
C ASN A 88 -7.40 -8.37 8.80
N GLU A 89 -8.35 -9.18 8.40
CA GLU A 89 -8.14 -10.11 7.29
C GLU A 89 -7.92 -9.36 5.98
N LEU A 90 -8.68 -8.30 5.73
CA LEU A 90 -8.48 -7.46 4.55
C LEU A 90 -7.06 -6.89 4.49
N PHE A 91 -6.55 -6.38 5.61
CA PHE A 91 -5.18 -5.87 5.65
C PHE A 91 -4.16 -6.98 5.43
N ASN A 92 -4.38 -8.15 6.03
CA ASN A 92 -3.49 -9.28 5.84
C ASN A 92 -3.44 -9.71 4.38
N GLU A 93 -4.59 -9.86 3.75
CA GLU A 93 -4.68 -10.25 2.34
C GLU A 93 -4.07 -9.19 1.42
N ALA A 94 -4.40 -7.92 1.63
CA ALA A 94 -3.87 -6.84 0.81
C ALA A 94 -2.34 -6.74 0.92
N THR A 95 -1.82 -6.84 2.13
CA THR A 95 -0.37 -6.79 2.35
C THR A 95 0.33 -7.96 1.66
N LYS A 96 -0.23 -9.15 1.75
CA LYS A 96 0.32 -10.33 1.06
C LYS A 96 0.28 -10.17 -0.45
N LEU A 97 -0.80 -9.61 -0.99
CA LEU A 97 -0.91 -9.34 -2.43
C LEU A 97 0.11 -8.33 -2.93
N ALA A 98 0.59 -7.44 -2.06
CA ALA A 98 1.63 -6.49 -2.40
C ALA A 98 3.04 -7.04 -2.15
N GLY A 99 3.16 -8.27 -1.69
CA GLY A 99 4.44 -8.87 -1.31
C GLY A 99 4.88 -9.97 -2.26
N ALA A 100 5.75 -10.84 -1.74
CA ALA A 100 6.33 -11.94 -2.49
C ALA A 100 5.29 -12.96 -2.99
N GLY A 101 4.15 -13.04 -2.34
CA GLY A 101 3.06 -13.90 -2.80
C GLY A 101 2.10 -13.22 -3.76
N GLY A 102 2.42 -12.02 -4.20
CA GLY A 102 1.55 -11.25 -5.07
C GLY A 102 2.32 -10.46 -6.11
N THR A 103 2.22 -9.13 -6.06
CA THR A 103 2.76 -8.27 -7.11
C THR A 103 4.29 -8.32 -7.25
N LYS A 104 5.01 -8.62 -6.19
CA LYS A 104 6.47 -8.74 -6.28
C LYS A 104 6.87 -9.96 -7.10
N ALA A 105 6.14 -11.06 -6.99
CA ALA A 105 6.50 -12.30 -7.67
C ALA A 105 5.83 -12.44 -9.04
N SER A 106 5.00 -11.50 -9.44
CA SER A 106 4.17 -11.67 -10.64
C SER A 106 4.25 -10.49 -11.58
N TRP A 107 4.08 -10.77 -12.87
CA TRP A 107 3.87 -9.76 -13.90
C TRP A 107 2.42 -9.77 -14.40
N ASP A 108 1.56 -10.58 -13.80
CA ASP A 108 0.16 -10.70 -14.20
C ASP A 108 -0.65 -9.53 -13.66
N PRO A 109 -1.19 -8.64 -14.52
CA PRO A 109 -2.00 -7.51 -14.06
C PRO A 109 -3.20 -7.90 -13.22
N LYS A 110 -3.68 -9.13 -13.35
CA LYS A 110 -4.81 -9.60 -12.53
C LYS A 110 -4.47 -9.65 -11.05
N VAL A 111 -3.20 -9.89 -10.72
CA VAL A 111 -2.76 -9.88 -9.32
C VAL A 111 -2.83 -8.46 -8.77
N ALA A 112 -2.44 -7.47 -9.56
CA ALA A 112 -2.57 -6.08 -9.18
C ALA A 112 -4.04 -5.67 -9.06
N ASP A 113 -4.92 -6.20 -9.92
CA ASP A 113 -6.34 -5.94 -9.83
C ASP A 113 -6.94 -6.48 -8.52
N LYS A 114 -6.49 -7.65 -8.09
CA LYS A 114 -6.92 -8.21 -6.79
C LYS A 114 -6.46 -7.30 -5.66
N LEU A 115 -5.24 -6.82 -5.72
CA LEU A 115 -4.71 -5.89 -4.72
C LEU A 115 -5.53 -4.62 -4.68
N LEU A 116 -5.81 -4.03 -5.84
CA LEU A 116 -6.63 -2.82 -5.93
C LEU A 116 -8.02 -3.06 -5.34
N GLY A 117 -8.62 -4.22 -5.62
CA GLY A 117 -9.91 -4.58 -5.05
C GLY A 117 -9.91 -4.62 -3.53
N LYS A 118 -8.85 -5.17 -2.93
CA LYS A 118 -8.73 -5.20 -1.47
C LYS A 118 -8.51 -3.81 -0.89
N ILE A 119 -7.73 -2.99 -1.57
CA ILE A 119 -7.53 -1.60 -1.14
C ILE A 119 -8.85 -0.84 -1.20
N ASP A 120 -9.65 -1.06 -2.23
CA ASP A 120 -10.96 -0.41 -2.36
C ASP A 120 -11.91 -0.83 -1.23
N GLU A 121 -11.90 -2.11 -0.82
CA GLU A 121 -12.69 -2.56 0.32
C GLU A 121 -12.26 -1.87 1.61
N ILE A 122 -10.96 -1.74 1.83
CA ILE A 122 -10.42 -1.01 3.00
C ILE A 122 -10.83 0.45 2.93
N ALA A 123 -10.76 1.05 1.75
CA ALA A 123 -11.14 2.46 1.56
C ALA A 123 -12.62 2.70 1.88
N GLU A 124 -13.50 1.79 1.49
CA GLU A 124 -14.92 1.91 1.83
C GLU A 124 -15.11 1.95 3.34
N ILE A 125 -14.46 1.05 4.06
CA ILE A 125 -14.54 1.02 5.53
C ILE A 125 -13.95 2.30 6.10
N PHE A 126 -12.81 2.75 5.58
CA PHE A 126 -12.16 3.99 6.01
C PHE A 126 -13.13 5.17 5.93
N TRP A 127 -13.75 5.36 4.78
CA TRP A 127 -14.65 6.50 4.58
C TRP A 127 -15.93 6.38 5.40
N GLU A 128 -16.41 5.16 5.68
CA GLU A 128 -17.51 4.98 6.60
C GLU A 128 -17.15 5.43 8.01
N THR A 129 -15.94 5.11 8.48
CA THR A 129 -15.50 5.55 9.81
C THR A 129 -15.36 7.08 9.87
N LYS A 130 -14.97 7.71 8.76
CA LYS A 130 -14.87 9.18 8.71
C LYS A 130 -16.25 9.84 8.81
N LYS A 131 -17.27 9.24 8.20
CA LYS A 131 -18.62 9.79 8.30
C LYS A 131 -19.19 9.66 9.69
N ALA A 132 -18.82 8.62 10.41
CA ALA A 132 -19.32 8.38 11.76
C ALA A 132 -18.60 9.21 12.81
N ALA A 133 -17.47 9.82 12.48
CA ALA A 133 -16.65 10.55 13.45
C ALA A 133 -17.15 11.98 13.71
#